data_d4619e80450cfa800e5a143435de62a8
#
_entry.id   d4619e80450cfa800e5a143435de62a8
#
_cell.length_a   1.000
_cell.length_b   1.000
_cell.length_c   1.000
_cell.angle_alpha   90.00
_cell.angle_beta   90.00
_cell.angle_gamma   90.00
#
_symmetry.space_group_name_H-M   'P 1'
#
loop_
_entity.id
_entity.type
_entity.pdbx_description
1 polymer ?
#
loop_
_entity_poly.entity_id
_entity_poly.type
_entity_poly.pdbx_seq_one_letter_code
_entity_poly.pdbx_strand_id
1 'polypeptide(L)'
;MLCAAFAAWIYLGFVLPFRAAAAGRDMLAVRIQGYEASDVLDMLQFLRAHPDAAAIQHGIYAGPALVFPVALAALLFLLMKRARPGGVFFGRAIPAAVIAALFFLPILYGLADCGETLLGALLFPPATPSDQATTMAANILPILVRLKFVVLVVTLILLIRFAALSHRSEQD
;
A
#
# COMPACT_ATOMS: atom_id res chain seq x y z
N MET A 1 0.86 16.18 7.81
CA MET A 1 -0.43 16.69 7.36
C MET A 1 -0.71 16.40 5.88
N LEU A 2 0.22 16.63 4.93
CA LEU A 2 -0.01 16.41 3.48
C LEU A 2 -0.47 14.98 3.13
N CYS A 3 0.18 13.93 3.64
CA CYS A 3 -0.23 12.54 3.35
C CYS A 3 -1.64 12.23 3.85
N ALA A 4 -2.04 12.75 5.02
CA ALA A 4 -3.38 12.55 5.55
C ALA A 4 -4.44 13.29 4.71
N ALA A 5 -4.15 14.51 4.28
CA ALA A 5 -5.01 15.27 3.39
C ALA A 5 -5.15 14.58 2.02
N PHE A 6 -4.06 14.03 1.49
CA PHE A 6 -4.06 13.29 0.24
C PHE A 6 -4.84 11.97 0.35
N ALA A 7 -4.68 11.23 1.45
CA ALA A 7 -5.47 10.03 1.72
C ALA A 7 -6.98 10.35 1.84
N ALA A 8 -7.33 11.43 2.54
CA ALA A 8 -8.71 11.88 2.63
C ALA A 8 -9.28 12.27 1.26
N TRP A 9 -8.49 12.95 0.43
CA TRP A 9 -8.89 13.30 -0.94
C TRP A 9 -9.12 12.05 -1.80
N ILE A 10 -8.24 11.03 -1.73
CA ILE A 10 -8.44 9.75 -2.43
C ILE A 10 -9.73 9.08 -1.93
N TYR A 11 -9.93 9.04 -0.62
CA TYR A 11 -11.11 8.40 -0.04
C TYR A 11 -12.40 9.07 -0.49
N LEU A 12 -12.49 10.40 -0.36
CA LEU A 12 -13.68 11.17 -0.73
C LEU A 12 -13.90 11.26 -2.24
N GLY A 13 -12.82 11.38 -3.02
CA GLY A 13 -12.87 11.56 -4.46
C GLY A 13 -13.03 10.27 -5.27
N PHE A 14 -12.63 9.13 -4.73
CA PHE A 14 -12.64 7.87 -5.48
C PHE A 14 -13.29 6.72 -4.71
N VAL A 15 -12.93 6.47 -3.45
CA VAL A 15 -13.43 5.30 -2.72
C VAL A 15 -14.95 5.40 -2.45
N LEU A 16 -15.42 6.55 -1.96
CA LEU A 16 -16.86 6.75 -1.75
C LEU A 16 -17.66 6.76 -3.05
N PRO A 17 -17.26 7.48 -4.12
CA PRO A 17 -17.95 7.43 -5.41
C PRO A 17 -17.96 6.02 -6.01
N PHE A 18 -16.84 5.28 -5.93
CA PHE A 18 -16.81 3.89 -6.36
C PHE A 18 -17.82 3.04 -5.60
N ARG A 19 -17.86 3.15 -4.28
CA ARG A 19 -18.80 2.38 -3.44
C ARG A 19 -20.25 2.69 -3.78
N ALA A 20 -20.56 3.94 -4.11
CA ALA A 20 -21.88 4.33 -4.58
C ALA A 20 -22.22 3.71 -5.95
N ALA A 21 -21.29 3.77 -6.92
CA ALA A 21 -21.46 3.19 -8.24
C ALA A 21 -21.43 1.65 -8.23
N ALA A 22 -20.77 1.04 -7.23
CA ALA A 22 -20.61 -0.39 -7.07
C ALA A 22 -21.64 -1.05 -6.14
N ALA A 23 -22.79 -0.43 -5.90
CA ALA A 23 -23.85 -0.94 -5.03
C ALA A 23 -23.34 -1.35 -3.62
N GLY A 24 -22.45 -0.55 -3.05
CA GLY A 24 -21.88 -0.77 -1.71
C GLY A 24 -20.64 -1.68 -1.66
N ARG A 25 -20.18 -2.20 -2.79
CA ARG A 25 -18.92 -2.98 -2.83
C ARG A 25 -17.71 -2.07 -2.61
N ASP A 26 -16.71 -2.59 -1.87
CA ASP A 26 -15.45 -1.91 -1.66
C ASP A 26 -14.43 -2.28 -2.73
N MET A 27 -13.58 -1.30 -3.12
CA MET A 27 -12.40 -1.58 -3.95
C MET A 27 -11.50 -2.62 -3.28
N LEU A 28 -10.87 -3.50 -4.06
CA LEU A 28 -9.94 -4.50 -3.51
C LEU A 28 -8.78 -3.85 -2.76
N ALA A 29 -8.24 -2.76 -3.29
CA ALA A 29 -7.09 -2.04 -2.74
C ALA A 29 -7.29 -1.49 -1.31
N VAL A 30 -8.55 -1.28 -0.86
CA VAL A 30 -8.85 -0.78 0.50
C VAL A 30 -9.22 -1.89 1.49
N ARG A 31 -9.26 -3.15 1.07
CA ARG A 31 -9.57 -4.29 1.93
C ARG A 31 -8.36 -4.66 2.78
N ILE A 32 -8.30 -4.14 4.01
CA ILE A 32 -7.18 -4.34 4.97
C ILE A 32 -6.98 -5.83 5.31
N GLN A 33 -8.06 -6.61 5.33
CA GLN A 33 -8.00 -8.07 5.59
C GLN A 33 -7.39 -8.86 4.43
N GLY A 34 -7.12 -8.19 3.30
CA GLY A 34 -6.69 -8.82 2.07
C GLY A 34 -7.89 -9.40 1.29
N TYR A 35 -7.57 -10.11 0.22
CA TYR A 35 -8.52 -10.78 -0.66
C TYR A 35 -7.83 -11.98 -1.31
N GLU A 36 -8.62 -12.84 -1.95
CA GLU A 36 -8.15 -14.03 -2.66
C GLU A 36 -8.23 -13.84 -4.18
N ALA A 37 -7.66 -14.79 -4.93
CA ALA A 37 -7.72 -14.77 -6.39
C ALA A 37 -9.16 -14.80 -6.94
N SER A 38 -10.07 -15.49 -6.26
CA SER A 38 -11.50 -15.50 -6.58
C SER A 38 -12.13 -14.11 -6.48
N ASP A 39 -11.80 -13.33 -5.44
CA ASP A 39 -12.30 -11.96 -5.27
C ASP A 39 -11.84 -11.05 -6.40
N VAL A 40 -10.61 -11.26 -6.92
CA VAL A 40 -10.08 -10.52 -8.06
C VAL A 40 -10.87 -10.82 -9.33
N LEU A 41 -11.16 -12.10 -9.58
CA LEU A 41 -11.95 -12.53 -10.75
C LEU A 41 -13.39 -12.03 -10.67
N ASP A 42 -14.01 -12.11 -9.49
CA ASP A 42 -15.35 -11.60 -9.25
C ASP A 42 -15.42 -10.07 -9.45
N MET A 43 -14.41 -9.35 -8.96
CA MET A 43 -14.32 -7.90 -9.20
C MET A 43 -14.14 -7.58 -10.68
N LEU A 44 -13.31 -8.33 -11.41
CA LEU A 44 -13.11 -8.15 -12.85
C LEU A 44 -14.42 -8.35 -13.61
N GLN A 45 -15.16 -9.42 -13.31
CA GLN A 45 -16.47 -9.69 -13.91
C GLN A 45 -17.48 -8.58 -13.58
N PHE A 46 -17.50 -8.14 -12.33
CA PHE A 46 -18.35 -7.05 -11.89
C PHE A 46 -18.08 -5.75 -12.64
N LEU A 47 -16.80 -5.35 -12.75
CA LEU A 47 -16.42 -4.10 -13.44
C LEU A 47 -16.69 -4.14 -14.95
N ARG A 48 -16.61 -5.30 -15.57
CA ARG A 48 -17.02 -5.46 -17.00
C ARG A 48 -18.52 -5.19 -17.20
N ALA A 49 -19.34 -5.47 -16.19
CA ALA A 49 -20.79 -5.21 -16.22
C ALA A 49 -21.17 -3.80 -15.74
N HIS A 50 -20.26 -3.07 -15.07
CA HIS A 50 -20.54 -1.76 -14.46
C HIS A 50 -19.51 -0.72 -14.90
N PRO A 51 -19.68 -0.11 -16.10
CA PRO A 51 -18.70 0.80 -16.69
C PRO A 51 -18.43 2.05 -15.85
N ASP A 52 -19.43 2.56 -15.10
CA ASP A 52 -19.26 3.73 -14.22
C ASP A 52 -18.30 3.42 -13.07
N ALA A 53 -18.45 2.27 -12.43
CA ALA A 53 -17.53 1.81 -11.38
C ALA A 53 -16.13 1.54 -11.95
N ALA A 54 -16.04 0.97 -13.14
CA ALA A 54 -14.78 0.73 -13.83
C ALA A 54 -14.05 2.03 -14.17
N ALA A 55 -14.76 3.07 -14.63
CA ALA A 55 -14.17 4.38 -14.92
C ALA A 55 -13.58 5.05 -13.67
N ILE A 56 -14.28 4.97 -12.52
CA ILE A 56 -13.77 5.49 -11.24
C ILE A 56 -12.52 4.72 -10.81
N GLN A 57 -12.54 3.39 -10.90
CA GLN A 57 -11.38 2.56 -10.54
C GLN A 57 -10.18 2.82 -11.45
N HIS A 58 -10.40 2.99 -12.74
CA HIS A 58 -9.33 3.38 -13.67
C HIS A 58 -8.76 4.75 -13.32
N GLY A 59 -9.59 5.73 -12.98
CA GLY A 59 -9.17 7.06 -12.58
C GLY A 59 -8.24 7.06 -11.37
N ILE A 60 -8.49 6.21 -10.37
CA ILE A 60 -7.59 6.09 -9.20
C ILE A 60 -6.26 5.43 -9.58
N TYR A 61 -6.27 4.39 -10.40
CA TYR A 61 -5.05 3.69 -10.83
C TYR A 61 -4.18 4.54 -11.77
N ALA A 62 -4.78 5.43 -12.57
CA ALA A 62 -4.05 6.27 -13.53
C ALA A 62 -3.16 7.34 -12.88
N GLY A 63 -3.34 7.64 -11.60
CA GLY A 63 -2.55 8.69 -10.95
C GLY A 63 -2.48 8.60 -9.42
N PRO A 64 -3.59 8.82 -8.69
CA PRO A 64 -3.56 8.92 -7.23
C PRO A 64 -2.97 7.70 -6.54
N ALA A 65 -3.30 6.50 -7.00
CA ALA A 65 -2.82 5.24 -6.43
C ALA A 65 -1.34 4.95 -6.71
N LEU A 66 -0.70 5.64 -7.65
CA LEU A 66 0.76 5.57 -7.85
C LEU A 66 1.50 6.65 -7.04
N VAL A 67 0.91 7.84 -6.93
CA VAL A 67 1.56 8.95 -6.21
C VAL A 67 1.57 8.72 -4.70
N PHE A 68 0.46 8.21 -4.15
CA PHE A 68 0.33 8.03 -2.71
C PHE A 68 1.36 7.07 -2.10
N PRO A 69 1.60 5.86 -2.64
CA PRO A 69 2.62 4.95 -2.12
C PRO A 69 4.02 5.53 -2.13
N VAL A 70 4.38 6.25 -3.20
CA VAL A 70 5.69 6.89 -3.31
C VAL A 70 5.84 7.99 -2.25
N ALA A 71 4.83 8.83 -2.10
CA ALA A 71 4.83 9.89 -1.09
C ALA A 71 4.89 9.33 0.33
N LEU A 72 4.12 8.27 0.62
CA LEU A 72 4.11 7.62 1.93
C LEU A 72 5.43 6.89 2.20
N ALA A 73 5.98 6.17 1.22
CA ALA A 73 7.29 5.52 1.35
C ALA A 73 8.41 6.53 1.63
N ALA A 74 8.41 7.66 0.91
CA ALA A 74 9.35 8.75 1.15
C ALA A 74 9.20 9.34 2.56
N LEU A 75 7.96 9.59 3.01
CA LEU A 75 7.68 10.07 4.36
C LEU A 75 8.20 9.08 5.42
N LEU A 76 7.87 7.80 5.29
CA LEU A 76 8.33 6.75 6.21
C LEU A 76 9.85 6.65 6.25
N PHE A 77 10.50 6.74 5.09
CA PHE A 77 11.96 6.75 4.99
C PHE A 77 12.58 7.96 5.71
N LEU A 78 12.03 9.15 5.52
CA LEU A 78 12.49 10.38 6.20
C LEU A 78 12.25 10.32 7.70
N LEU A 79 11.11 9.78 8.16
CA LEU A 79 10.82 9.58 9.57
C LEU A 79 11.78 8.55 10.17
N MET A 80 12.08 7.45 9.47
CA MET A 80 13.07 6.46 9.89
C MET A 80 14.47 7.11 10.04
N LYS A 81 14.88 7.93 9.06
CA LYS A 81 16.14 8.68 9.12
C LYS A 81 16.18 9.63 10.31
N ARG A 82 15.07 10.32 10.60
CA ARG A 82 14.96 11.24 11.74
C ARG A 82 14.99 10.51 13.09
N ALA A 83 14.36 9.36 13.18
CA ALA A 83 14.32 8.53 14.39
C ALA A 83 15.69 7.92 14.74
N ARG A 84 16.71 8.01 13.86
CA ARG A 84 18.09 7.54 14.05
C ARG A 84 18.10 6.11 14.61
N PRO A 85 17.65 5.09 13.84
CA PRO A 85 17.60 3.73 14.33
C PRO A 85 19.00 3.30 14.82
N GLY A 86 19.06 2.84 16.04
CA GLY A 86 20.32 2.46 16.69
C GLY A 86 20.05 1.99 18.12
N GLY A 87 21.11 1.88 18.92
CA GLY A 87 21.00 1.50 20.32
C GLY A 87 21.06 0.00 20.56
N VAL A 88 20.48 -0.45 21.66
CA VAL A 88 20.55 -1.83 22.17
C VAL A 88 19.20 -2.52 21.97
N PHE A 89 19.23 -3.73 21.39
CA PHE A 89 18.06 -4.59 21.25
C PHE A 89 18.30 -5.88 22.04
N PHE A 90 17.47 -6.15 23.05
CA PHE A 90 17.66 -7.25 23.99
C PHE A 90 19.09 -7.34 24.58
N GLY A 91 19.64 -6.19 25.02
CA GLY A 91 20.97 -6.13 25.63
C GLY A 91 22.14 -6.18 24.62
N ARG A 92 21.89 -6.21 23.31
CA ARG A 92 22.92 -6.25 22.27
C ARG A 92 22.83 -5.05 21.34
N ALA A 93 23.96 -4.49 20.95
CA ALA A 93 24.02 -3.42 19.95
C ALA A 93 23.44 -3.90 18.60
N ILE A 94 22.63 -3.07 17.97
CA ILE A 94 22.07 -3.40 16.66
C ILE A 94 23.17 -3.32 15.59
N PRO A 95 23.46 -4.39 14.84
CA PRO A 95 24.46 -4.35 13.78
C PRO A 95 24.10 -3.34 12.68
N ALA A 96 25.09 -2.68 12.09
CA ALA A 96 24.88 -1.71 11.00
C ALA A 96 24.12 -2.31 9.81
N ALA A 97 24.36 -3.59 9.49
CA ALA A 97 23.63 -4.30 8.41
C ALA A 97 22.12 -4.40 8.69
N VAL A 98 21.73 -4.63 9.97
CA VAL A 98 20.32 -4.66 10.35
C VAL A 98 19.71 -3.26 10.22
N ILE A 99 20.42 -2.22 10.65
CA ILE A 99 19.98 -0.84 10.49
C ILE A 99 19.77 -0.51 9.00
N ALA A 100 20.71 -0.88 8.14
CA ALA A 100 20.59 -0.70 6.69
C ALA A 100 19.35 -1.44 6.12
N ALA A 101 19.10 -2.69 6.57
CA ALA A 101 17.93 -3.46 6.16
C ALA A 101 16.61 -2.80 6.59
N LEU A 102 16.57 -2.14 7.76
CA LEU A 102 15.37 -1.42 8.21
C LEU A 102 14.99 -0.25 7.29
N PHE A 103 15.98 0.44 6.70
CA PHE A 103 15.72 1.49 5.71
C PHE A 103 15.14 0.96 4.39
N PHE A 104 15.25 -0.35 4.14
CA PHE A 104 14.67 -0.96 2.95
C PHE A 104 13.15 -1.20 3.08
N LEU A 105 12.62 -1.26 4.31
CA LEU A 105 11.19 -1.51 4.55
C LEU A 105 10.26 -0.48 3.90
N PRO A 106 10.45 0.85 4.04
CA PRO A 106 9.63 1.83 3.35
C PRO A 106 9.68 1.70 1.82
N ILE A 107 10.84 1.35 1.26
CA ILE A 107 11.02 1.14 -0.16
C ILE A 107 10.23 -0.10 -0.61
N LEU A 108 10.34 -1.20 0.13
CA LEU A 108 9.61 -2.44 -0.14
C LEU A 108 8.08 -2.23 -0.08
N TYR A 109 7.60 -1.43 0.89
CA TYR A 109 6.20 -1.00 0.94
C TYR A 109 5.80 -0.29 -0.36
N GLY A 110 6.57 0.74 -0.77
CA GLY A 110 6.27 1.50 -1.97
C GLY A 110 6.28 0.66 -3.23
N LEU A 111 7.25 -0.27 -3.37
CA LEU A 111 7.32 -1.20 -4.50
C LEU A 111 6.13 -2.16 -4.54
N ALA A 112 5.72 -2.71 -3.38
CA ALA A 112 4.59 -3.62 -3.31
C ALA A 112 3.27 -2.92 -3.66
N ASP A 113 3.04 -1.70 -3.16
CA ASP A 113 1.82 -0.93 -3.41
C ASP A 113 1.75 -0.38 -4.85
N CYS A 114 2.88 0.12 -5.39
CA CYS A 114 2.97 0.48 -6.82
C CYS A 114 2.78 -0.75 -7.73
N GLY A 115 3.35 -1.89 -7.36
CA GLY A 115 3.19 -3.15 -8.11
C GLY A 115 1.73 -3.61 -8.14
N GLU A 116 1.01 -3.54 -7.01
CA GLU A 116 -0.43 -3.80 -6.94
C GLU A 116 -1.22 -2.86 -7.86
N THR A 117 -0.92 -1.56 -7.78
CA THR A 117 -1.60 -0.54 -8.59
C THR A 117 -1.39 -0.76 -10.09
N LEU A 118 -0.15 -1.05 -10.51
CA LEU A 118 0.17 -1.32 -11.92
C LEU A 118 -0.49 -2.60 -12.42
N LEU A 119 -0.44 -3.69 -11.63
CA LEU A 119 -1.12 -4.93 -12.00
C LEU A 119 -2.64 -4.74 -12.06
N GLY A 120 -3.22 -3.97 -11.13
CA GLY A 120 -4.63 -3.61 -11.15
C GLY A 120 -5.01 -2.81 -12.41
N ALA A 121 -4.19 -1.82 -12.78
CA ALA A 121 -4.40 -1.03 -13.99
C ALA A 121 -4.32 -1.87 -15.28
N LEU A 122 -3.47 -2.91 -15.31
CA LEU A 122 -3.32 -3.83 -16.44
C LEU A 122 -4.39 -4.92 -16.49
N LEU A 123 -5.05 -5.20 -15.35
CA LEU A 123 -6.05 -6.27 -15.24
C LEU A 123 -7.48 -5.75 -15.44
N PHE A 124 -7.82 -4.63 -14.80
CA PHE A 124 -9.19 -4.12 -14.77
C PHE A 124 -9.51 -3.23 -15.99
N PRO A 125 -10.80 -3.12 -16.38
CA PRO A 125 -11.19 -2.26 -17.50
C PRO A 125 -10.64 -0.83 -17.38
N PRO A 126 -10.24 -0.22 -18.51
CA PRO A 126 -10.48 -0.61 -19.92
C PRO A 126 -9.51 -1.67 -20.47
N ALA A 127 -8.58 -2.20 -19.67
CA ALA A 127 -7.66 -3.24 -20.13
C ALA A 127 -8.39 -4.54 -20.49
N THR A 128 -7.87 -5.23 -21.51
CA THR A 128 -8.37 -6.52 -21.99
C THR A 128 -7.25 -7.57 -21.99
N PRO A 129 -6.81 -8.00 -20.79
CA PRO A 129 -5.72 -8.98 -20.69
C PRO A 129 -6.14 -10.35 -21.23
N SER A 130 -5.15 -11.15 -21.65
CA SER A 130 -5.36 -12.55 -21.96
C SER A 130 -5.75 -13.36 -20.74
N ASP A 131 -6.36 -14.53 -20.91
CA ASP A 131 -6.77 -15.40 -19.80
C ASP A 131 -5.57 -15.81 -18.94
N GLN A 132 -4.41 -16.06 -19.55
CA GLN A 132 -3.18 -16.36 -18.83
C GLN A 132 -2.72 -15.18 -17.97
N ALA A 133 -2.69 -13.96 -18.52
CA ALA A 133 -2.33 -12.77 -17.79
C ALA A 133 -3.31 -12.48 -16.63
N THR A 134 -4.61 -12.69 -16.87
CA THR A 134 -5.67 -12.57 -15.86
C THR A 134 -5.42 -13.52 -14.68
N THR A 135 -5.17 -14.80 -14.97
CA THR A 135 -4.90 -15.81 -13.95
C THR A 135 -3.63 -15.48 -13.14
N MET A 136 -2.55 -15.08 -13.81
CA MET A 136 -1.31 -14.69 -13.15
C MET A 136 -1.52 -13.46 -12.25
N ALA A 137 -2.16 -12.42 -12.75
CA ALA A 137 -2.43 -11.20 -11.98
C ALA A 137 -3.34 -11.49 -10.78
N ALA A 138 -4.39 -12.30 -10.94
CA ALA A 138 -5.29 -12.68 -9.86
C ALA A 138 -4.57 -13.43 -8.71
N ASN A 139 -3.52 -14.20 -9.01
CA ASN A 139 -2.73 -14.88 -7.98
C ASN A 139 -1.67 -13.98 -7.34
N ILE A 140 -1.11 -13.00 -8.08
CA ILE A 140 -0.04 -12.12 -7.56
C ILE A 140 -0.62 -10.98 -6.72
N LEU A 141 -1.75 -10.39 -7.11
CA LEU A 141 -2.35 -9.25 -6.41
C LEU A 141 -2.58 -9.49 -4.90
N PRO A 142 -3.16 -10.62 -4.45
CA PRO A 142 -3.34 -10.90 -3.03
C PRO A 142 -2.03 -10.96 -2.25
N ILE A 143 -0.94 -11.44 -2.89
CA ILE A 143 0.39 -11.52 -2.28
C ILE A 143 0.94 -10.11 -2.06
N LEU A 144 0.84 -9.23 -3.06
CA LEU A 144 1.32 -7.84 -2.97
C LEU A 144 0.59 -7.06 -1.87
N VAL A 145 -0.73 -7.24 -1.76
CA VAL A 145 -1.54 -6.60 -0.72
C VAL A 145 -1.12 -7.05 0.68
N ARG A 146 -0.98 -8.35 0.89
CA ARG A 146 -0.52 -8.88 2.18
C ARG A 146 0.89 -8.37 2.51
N LEU A 147 1.78 -8.39 1.53
CA LEU A 147 3.16 -7.90 1.69
C LEU A 147 3.18 -6.42 2.10
N LYS A 148 2.46 -5.55 1.38
CA LYS A 148 2.45 -4.11 1.69
C LYS A 148 1.95 -3.82 3.10
N PHE A 149 0.87 -4.47 3.55
CA PHE A 149 0.33 -4.25 4.89
C PHE A 149 1.26 -4.77 5.98
N VAL A 150 1.85 -5.96 5.83
CA VAL A 150 2.83 -6.49 6.78
C VAL A 150 4.03 -5.55 6.89
N VAL A 151 4.60 -5.13 5.75
CA VAL A 151 5.76 -4.23 5.73
C VAL A 151 5.43 -2.88 6.34
N LEU A 152 4.24 -2.32 6.04
CA LEU A 152 3.78 -1.05 6.61
C LEU A 152 3.66 -1.14 8.13
N VAL A 153 2.99 -2.17 8.65
CA VAL A 153 2.81 -2.38 10.10
C VAL A 153 4.16 -2.54 10.80
N VAL A 154 5.07 -3.36 10.26
CA VAL A 154 6.42 -3.53 10.80
C VAL A 154 7.18 -2.21 10.82
N THR A 155 7.11 -1.44 9.73
CA THR A 155 7.76 -0.11 9.62
C THR A 155 7.23 0.85 10.69
N LEU A 156 5.91 0.90 10.90
CA LEU A 156 5.29 1.78 11.90
C LEU A 156 5.68 1.37 13.33
N ILE A 157 5.68 0.08 13.66
CA ILE A 157 6.10 -0.43 14.98
C ILE A 157 7.55 -0.02 15.26
N LEU A 158 8.43 -0.18 14.27
CA LEU A 158 9.84 0.20 14.42
C LEU A 158 10.02 1.71 14.57
N LEU A 159 9.28 2.52 13.81
CA LEU A 159 9.30 3.98 13.94
C LEU A 159 8.88 4.43 15.32
N ILE A 160 7.76 3.92 15.85
CA ILE A 160 7.28 4.25 17.19
C ILE A 160 8.33 3.88 18.24
N ARG A 161 8.92 2.69 18.11
CA ARG A 161 9.95 2.23 19.03
C ARG A 161 11.20 3.13 19.01
N PHE A 162 11.75 3.45 17.86
CA PHE A 162 12.95 4.28 17.76
C PHE A 162 12.68 5.71 18.18
N ALA A 163 11.51 6.26 17.87
CA ALA A 163 11.11 7.59 18.36
C ALA A 163 11.02 7.63 19.91
N ALA A 164 10.49 6.58 20.54
CA ALA A 164 10.41 6.49 22.01
C ALA A 164 11.81 6.38 22.67
N LEU A 165 12.76 5.71 22.01
CA LEU A 165 14.12 5.59 22.53
C LEU A 165 14.92 6.89 22.38
N SER A 166 14.75 7.64 21.29
CA SER A 166 15.45 8.92 21.08
C SER A 166 15.05 9.98 22.11
N HIS A 167 13.77 10.01 22.53
CA HIS A 167 13.32 10.92 23.59
C HIS A 167 13.93 10.64 24.98
N ARG A 168 14.25 9.39 25.28
CA ARG A 168 14.88 9.05 26.58
C ARG A 168 16.33 9.49 26.64
N SER A 169 17.08 9.41 25.55
CA SER A 169 18.49 9.79 25.52
C SER A 169 18.72 11.31 25.54
N GLU A 170 17.70 12.15 25.41
CA GLU A 170 17.79 13.61 25.55
C GLU A 170 17.47 14.09 26.98
N GLN A 171 17.01 13.20 27.86
CA GLN A 171 16.63 13.51 29.25
C GLN A 171 17.69 13.08 30.27
N ASP A 172 18.64 12.24 29.87
CA ASP A 172 19.80 11.79 30.67
C ASP A 172 21.05 12.60 30.28
#